data_3e0b13f341ff0889a99e6ca456d6ed04
#
_entry.id   3e0b13f341ff0889a99e6ca456d6ed04
#
_cell.length_a   1.000
_cell.length_b   1.000
_cell.length_c   1.000
_cell.angle_alpha   90.00
_cell.angle_beta   90.00
_cell.angle_gamma   90.00
#
_symmetry.space_group_name_H-M   'P 1'
#
loop_
_entity.id
_entity.type
_entity.pdbx_description
1 polymer ?
#
loop_
_entity_poly.entity_id
_entity_poly.type
_entity_poly.pdbx_seq_one_letter_code
_entity_poly.pdbx_strand_id
1 'polypeptide(L)'
;MRIFFILCSWVLLAGCQSSTTSDLTHEQPVPHEAPIRLEQHPTWNDWFEEAGMDGVVLLADANGRIRHCSDSSKCFMTAPPASTFKIVLAAVALQTHVVNQVDSIMLRSGELDSNPKGMSDQSLREAMRNSTNWVFRRLAERIGRPRLESWMREIRYPAQATKEEAFWVEPDFVITPSSQVQLFSNLMRNRLPLDKEVMEKTRSILCMSDTLGTQLYAKTGWCEPEGESVGWYVGSLVTAKDTCYFATCLRLQGEAPPEFAEWRRTFAFRALKEVGWMPKDVNF
;
A
#
# COMPACT_ATOMS: atom_id res chain seq x y z
N MET A 1 -71.54 27.55 -32.67
CA MET A 1 -72.81 26.91 -32.96
C MET A 1 -72.55 25.52 -33.50
N ARG A 2 -72.67 24.53 -32.70
CA ARG A 2 -73.17 23.16 -32.89
C ARG A 2 -72.70 22.30 -31.73
N ILE A 3 -73.65 21.99 -30.91
CA ILE A 3 -73.68 21.06 -29.80
C ILE A 3 -73.75 19.62 -30.38
N PHE A 4 -72.95 18.70 -29.81
CA PHE A 4 -73.28 17.27 -29.89
C PHE A 4 -73.08 16.59 -28.55
N PHE A 5 -74.20 16.15 -28.00
CA PHE A 5 -74.36 15.22 -26.93
C PHE A 5 -74.08 13.80 -27.42
N ILE A 6 -73.31 12.99 -26.65
CA ILE A 6 -73.44 11.53 -26.71
C ILE A 6 -73.27 10.94 -25.31
N LEU A 7 -74.30 10.35 -24.89
CA LEU A 7 -74.68 9.34 -23.92
C LEU A 7 -73.59 8.50 -23.24
N CYS A 8 -73.85 8.35 -21.95
CA CYS A 8 -73.37 7.30 -21.07
C CYS A 8 -73.81 5.91 -21.51
N SER A 9 -72.84 4.95 -21.42
CA SER A 9 -73.20 3.54 -21.28
C SER A 9 -72.38 2.94 -20.12
N TRP A 10 -73.09 2.55 -19.13
CA TRP A 10 -72.61 1.77 -18.02
C TRP A 10 -72.44 0.29 -18.41
N VAL A 11 -71.28 -0.28 -18.31
CA VAL A 11 -71.10 -1.73 -18.37
C VAL A 11 -70.56 -2.18 -17.03
N LEU A 12 -71.37 -2.88 -16.32
CA LEU A 12 -71.02 -3.65 -15.15
C LEU A 12 -70.23 -4.91 -15.58
N LEU A 13 -69.00 -5.03 -15.20
CA LEU A 13 -68.26 -6.27 -15.30
C LEU A 13 -67.85 -6.73 -13.86
N ALA A 14 -68.39 -7.91 -13.55
CA ALA A 14 -68.16 -8.59 -12.29
C ALA A 14 -66.69 -8.92 -12.06
N GLY A 15 -66.22 -8.65 -10.85
CA GLY A 15 -64.88 -8.97 -10.43
C GLY A 15 -64.66 -10.45 -10.19
N CYS A 16 -63.59 -10.99 -10.75
CA CYS A 16 -62.90 -12.15 -10.23
C CYS A 16 -61.78 -11.68 -9.31
N GLN A 17 -61.93 -11.92 -8.01
CA GLN A 17 -60.83 -11.79 -7.04
C GLN A 17 -59.91 -12.99 -7.23
N SER A 18 -58.78 -12.81 -7.82
CA SER A 18 -57.64 -13.72 -7.70
C SER A 18 -56.80 -13.28 -6.53
N SER A 19 -56.84 -14.02 -5.48
CA SER A 19 -55.95 -13.92 -4.31
C SER A 19 -54.54 -14.33 -4.72
N THR A 20 -53.70 -13.35 -5.05
CA THR A 20 -52.25 -13.57 -5.10
C THR A 20 -51.72 -13.48 -3.68
N THR A 21 -51.42 -14.63 -3.06
CA THR A 21 -50.56 -14.74 -1.90
C THR A 21 -49.17 -14.27 -2.31
N SER A 22 -48.79 -13.06 -1.88
CA SER A 22 -47.42 -12.59 -1.94
C SER A 22 -46.59 -13.45 -0.98
N ASP A 23 -45.81 -14.34 -1.57
CA ASP A 23 -44.75 -15.07 -0.90
C ASP A 23 -43.70 -14.03 -0.41
N LEU A 24 -43.82 -13.63 0.85
CA LEU A 24 -42.79 -12.86 1.53
C LEU A 24 -41.60 -13.82 1.72
N THR A 25 -40.70 -13.80 0.75
CA THR A 25 -39.39 -14.39 0.96
C THR A 25 -38.75 -13.70 2.16
N HIS A 26 -38.67 -14.43 3.27
CA HIS A 26 -37.86 -14.05 4.40
C HIS A 26 -36.43 -13.90 3.93
N GLU A 27 -36.01 -12.67 3.64
CA GLU A 27 -34.61 -12.31 3.53
C GLU A 27 -33.99 -12.65 4.90
N GLN A 28 -33.19 -13.70 4.92
CA GLN A 28 -32.41 -14.01 6.12
C GLN A 28 -31.49 -12.81 6.41
N PRO A 29 -31.43 -12.32 7.64
CA PRO A 29 -30.55 -11.22 7.98
C PRO A 29 -29.11 -11.65 7.66
N VAL A 30 -28.46 -10.85 6.80
CA VAL A 30 -27.02 -10.98 6.51
C VAL A 30 -26.30 -10.99 7.87
N PRO A 31 -25.47 -11.98 8.16
CA PRO A 31 -24.76 -12.02 9.43
C PRO A 31 -24.03 -10.69 9.61
N HIS A 32 -24.39 -9.92 10.63
CA HIS A 32 -23.61 -8.77 11.06
C HIS A 32 -22.22 -9.31 11.42
N GLU A 33 -21.23 -9.11 10.56
CA GLU A 33 -19.83 -9.32 10.94
C GLU A 33 -19.60 -8.54 12.23
N ALA A 34 -19.14 -9.22 13.27
CA ALA A 34 -18.79 -8.58 14.53
C ALA A 34 -17.84 -7.41 14.28
N PRO A 35 -17.98 -6.28 15.00
CA PRO A 35 -17.13 -5.13 14.79
C PRO A 35 -15.67 -5.56 14.88
N ILE A 36 -14.93 -5.29 13.82
CA ILE A 36 -13.53 -5.66 13.69
C ILE A 36 -12.75 -4.89 14.74
N ARG A 37 -12.31 -5.58 15.79
CA ARG A 37 -11.56 -4.99 16.90
C ARG A 37 -10.08 -4.94 16.51
N LEU A 38 -9.47 -3.75 16.63
CA LEU A 38 -8.03 -3.57 16.61
C LEU A 38 -7.44 -4.19 17.88
N GLU A 39 -6.51 -5.13 17.72
CA GLU A 39 -5.77 -5.73 18.83
C GLU A 39 -4.43 -4.99 18.99
N GLN A 40 -4.18 -4.48 20.19
CA GLN A 40 -2.93 -3.84 20.55
C GLN A 40 -2.00 -4.85 21.22
N HIS A 41 -0.71 -4.76 20.88
CA HIS A 41 0.35 -5.59 21.42
C HIS A 41 1.40 -4.72 22.10
N PRO A 42 1.15 -4.23 23.34
CA PRO A 42 2.07 -3.32 24.03
C PRO A 42 3.48 -3.88 24.18
N THR A 43 3.63 -5.21 24.32
CA THR A 43 4.92 -5.88 24.39
C THR A 43 5.79 -5.72 23.13
N TRP A 44 5.18 -5.36 21.99
CA TRP A 44 5.97 -5.04 20.79
C TRP A 44 6.69 -3.69 20.92
N ASN A 45 6.27 -2.81 21.84
CA ASN A 45 6.97 -1.56 22.11
C ASN A 45 8.32 -1.82 22.82
N ASP A 46 8.43 -2.91 23.60
CA ASP A 46 9.67 -3.29 24.26
C ASP A 46 10.80 -3.47 23.24
N TRP A 47 10.48 -3.93 22.00
CA TRP A 47 11.49 -4.12 20.94
C TRP A 47 12.09 -2.79 20.48
N PHE A 48 11.31 -1.73 20.46
CA PHE A 48 11.78 -0.38 20.11
C PHE A 48 12.58 0.21 21.27
N GLU A 49 12.09 0.05 22.50
CA GLU A 49 12.76 0.54 23.71
C GLU A 49 14.12 -0.15 23.91
N GLU A 50 14.20 -1.47 23.77
CA GLU A 50 15.45 -2.24 23.82
C GLU A 50 16.46 -1.79 22.77
N ALA A 51 15.98 -1.35 21.60
CA ALA A 51 16.81 -0.83 20.51
C ALA A 51 17.08 0.68 20.63
N GLY A 52 16.58 1.35 21.69
CA GLY A 52 16.80 2.77 21.94
C GLY A 52 16.11 3.70 20.92
N MET A 53 15.00 3.28 20.34
CA MET A 53 14.29 4.02 19.28
C MET A 53 12.79 4.10 19.55
N ASP A 54 12.10 4.92 18.76
CA ASP A 54 10.66 4.95 18.66
C ASP A 54 10.18 4.23 17.39
N GLY A 55 8.92 3.76 17.39
CA GLY A 55 8.40 3.11 16.21
C GLY A 55 7.02 2.49 16.39
N VAL A 56 6.57 1.85 15.31
CA VAL A 56 5.32 1.11 15.27
C VAL A 56 5.37 -0.03 14.28
N VAL A 57 4.75 -1.15 14.62
CA VAL A 57 4.39 -2.23 13.70
C VAL A 57 2.89 -2.27 13.55
N LEU A 58 2.42 -2.29 12.30
CA LEU A 58 1.03 -2.50 11.92
C LEU A 58 0.89 -3.75 11.08
N LEU A 59 -0.15 -4.55 11.38
CA LEU A 59 -0.56 -5.68 10.54
C LEU A 59 -2.02 -5.51 10.13
N ALA A 60 -2.32 -5.79 8.86
CA ALA A 60 -3.66 -5.74 8.31
C ALA A 60 -4.03 -7.06 7.63
N ASP A 61 -5.32 -7.40 7.68
CA ASP A 61 -5.89 -8.59 7.05
C ASP A 61 -5.95 -8.48 5.52
N ALA A 62 -6.38 -9.54 4.84
CA ALA A 62 -6.51 -9.61 3.39
C ALA A 62 -7.39 -8.50 2.79
N ASN A 63 -8.24 -7.88 3.59
CA ASN A 63 -9.06 -6.74 3.19
C ASN A 63 -8.35 -5.40 3.35
N GLY A 64 -7.14 -5.39 3.89
CA GLY A 64 -6.38 -4.17 4.22
C GLY A 64 -6.89 -3.46 5.48
N ARG A 65 -7.68 -4.16 6.32
CA ARG A 65 -8.17 -3.64 7.59
C ARG A 65 -7.11 -3.90 8.65
N ILE A 66 -6.67 -2.86 9.37
CA ILE A 66 -5.70 -2.99 10.44
C ILE A 66 -6.30 -3.85 11.56
N ARG A 67 -5.58 -4.91 11.94
CA ARG A 67 -5.99 -5.91 12.92
C ARG A 67 -5.11 -5.89 14.16
N HIS A 68 -3.83 -5.66 13.99
CA HIS A 68 -2.84 -5.67 15.07
C HIS A 68 -1.92 -4.47 14.95
N CYS A 69 -1.54 -3.91 16.07
CA CYS A 69 -0.51 -2.87 16.15
C CYS A 69 0.21 -2.90 17.51
N SER A 70 1.44 -2.40 17.52
CA SER A 70 2.18 -2.20 18.77
C SER A 70 1.56 -1.09 19.63
N ASP A 71 1.19 0.03 18.97
CA ASP A 71 0.59 1.20 19.62
C ASP A 71 -0.38 1.89 18.67
N SER A 72 -1.67 1.92 19.02
CA SER A 72 -2.70 2.52 18.18
C SER A 72 -2.57 4.04 18.02
N SER A 73 -1.95 4.73 18.98
CA SER A 73 -1.69 6.18 18.89
C SER A 73 -0.67 6.51 17.80
N LYS A 74 0.25 5.57 17.49
CA LYS A 74 1.31 5.72 16.47
C LYS A 74 0.90 5.25 15.08
N CYS A 75 -0.27 4.64 14.91
CA CYS A 75 -0.76 4.19 13.60
C CYS A 75 -0.83 5.32 12.57
N PHE A 76 -1.00 6.54 13.02
CA PHE A 76 -1.13 7.76 12.22
C PHE A 76 0.06 8.72 12.39
N MET A 77 1.15 8.28 13.04
CA MET A 77 2.38 9.07 13.09
C MET A 77 2.86 9.36 11.67
N THR A 78 3.36 10.58 11.46
CA THR A 78 3.84 10.99 10.14
C THR A 78 5.35 10.87 10.03
N ALA A 79 5.85 10.39 8.90
CA ALA A 79 7.27 10.37 8.58
C ALA A 79 7.49 10.40 7.05
N PRO A 80 8.62 10.91 6.56
CA PRO A 80 8.94 10.84 5.13
C PRO A 80 8.93 9.40 4.63
N PRO A 81 8.30 9.13 3.46
CA PRO A 81 8.20 7.76 2.93
C PRO A 81 9.55 7.17 2.49
N ALA A 82 10.53 8.03 2.26
CA ALA A 82 11.82 7.62 1.74
C ALA A 82 11.65 6.71 0.49
N SER A 83 12.43 5.65 0.38
CA SER A 83 12.38 4.75 -0.78
C SER A 83 11.08 3.93 -0.90
N THR A 84 10.13 3.98 0.03
CA THR A 84 8.81 3.37 -0.20
C THR A 84 8.01 4.12 -1.25
N PHE A 85 8.26 5.42 -1.45
CA PHE A 85 7.66 6.21 -2.52
C PHE A 85 8.02 5.71 -3.93
N LYS A 86 9.11 4.97 -4.08
CA LYS A 86 9.51 4.35 -5.35
C LYS A 86 8.44 3.40 -5.91
N ILE A 87 7.56 2.86 -5.07
CA ILE A 87 6.38 2.08 -5.50
C ILE A 87 5.47 2.95 -6.37
N VAL A 88 5.17 4.15 -5.91
CA VAL A 88 4.34 5.13 -6.64
C VAL A 88 5.02 5.58 -7.91
N LEU A 89 6.31 5.93 -7.84
CA LEU A 89 7.10 6.34 -9.01
C LEU A 89 7.13 5.26 -10.09
N ALA A 90 7.34 4.00 -9.72
CA ALA A 90 7.33 2.88 -10.67
C ALA A 90 5.95 2.71 -11.31
N ALA A 91 4.88 2.71 -10.50
CA ALA A 91 3.53 2.56 -10.99
C ALA A 91 3.13 3.70 -11.96
N VAL A 92 3.45 4.95 -11.60
CA VAL A 92 3.15 6.11 -12.44
C VAL A 92 4.03 6.12 -13.71
N ALA A 93 5.31 5.72 -13.62
CA ALA A 93 6.18 5.61 -14.81
C ALA A 93 5.66 4.58 -15.82
N LEU A 94 5.13 3.45 -15.35
CA LEU A 94 4.48 2.43 -16.17
C LEU A 94 3.15 2.95 -16.73
N GLN A 95 2.31 3.58 -15.92
CA GLN A 95 0.99 4.12 -16.32
C GLN A 95 1.11 5.22 -17.37
N THR A 96 2.17 6.01 -17.30
CA THR A 96 2.42 7.13 -18.23
C THR A 96 3.30 6.76 -19.41
N HIS A 97 3.65 5.48 -19.55
CA HIS A 97 4.53 4.94 -20.61
C HIS A 97 5.94 5.57 -20.65
N VAL A 98 6.39 6.16 -19.55
CA VAL A 98 7.80 6.58 -19.38
C VAL A 98 8.74 5.36 -19.36
N VAL A 99 8.21 4.24 -18.83
CA VAL A 99 8.79 2.90 -18.95
C VAL A 99 7.68 1.94 -19.39
N ASN A 100 7.93 1.13 -20.42
CA ASN A 100 6.94 0.19 -20.92
C ASN A 100 7.12 -1.22 -20.35
N GLN A 101 8.36 -1.64 -20.07
CA GLN A 101 8.70 -2.96 -19.58
C GLN A 101 9.61 -2.86 -18.35
N VAL A 102 9.33 -3.67 -17.35
CA VAL A 102 10.07 -3.64 -16.08
C VAL A 102 11.51 -4.14 -16.19
N ASP A 103 11.82 -4.89 -17.24
CA ASP A 103 13.13 -5.48 -17.50
C ASP A 103 13.93 -4.71 -18.56
N SER A 104 13.39 -3.59 -19.11
CA SER A 104 14.13 -2.70 -20.00
C SER A 104 15.26 -2.00 -19.26
N ILE A 105 16.47 -2.07 -19.81
CA ILE A 105 17.66 -1.47 -19.21
C ILE A 105 17.67 0.05 -19.41
N MET A 106 17.90 0.76 -18.35
CA MET A 106 18.18 2.19 -18.31
C MET A 106 19.69 2.38 -18.16
N LEU A 107 20.29 3.06 -19.12
CA LEU A 107 21.72 3.32 -19.13
C LEU A 107 22.07 4.41 -18.12
N ARG A 108 23.06 4.14 -17.30
CA ARG A 108 23.61 5.12 -16.36
C ARG A 108 24.52 6.09 -17.10
N SER A 109 24.41 7.39 -16.81
CA SER A 109 25.18 8.47 -17.44
C SER A 109 26.13 9.16 -16.45
N GLY A 110 26.71 8.38 -15.51
CA GLY A 110 27.65 8.89 -14.52
C GLY A 110 27.02 9.29 -13.18
N GLU A 111 25.71 9.12 -12.99
CA GLU A 111 25.05 9.41 -11.72
C GLU A 111 25.63 8.58 -10.57
N LEU A 112 25.76 9.22 -9.41
CA LEU A 112 26.20 8.56 -8.18
C LEU A 112 25.00 7.93 -7.46
N ASP A 113 25.25 6.81 -6.79
CA ASP A 113 24.27 6.16 -5.92
C ASP A 113 24.94 5.74 -4.61
N SER A 114 24.21 5.84 -3.51
CA SER A 114 24.70 5.42 -2.19
C SER A 114 24.85 3.90 -2.08
N ASN A 115 24.10 3.15 -2.88
CA ASN A 115 24.22 1.69 -2.97
C ASN A 115 25.21 1.33 -4.10
N PRO A 116 26.32 0.61 -3.82
CA PRO A 116 27.25 0.17 -4.85
C PRO A 116 26.61 -0.62 -5.99
N LYS A 117 25.57 -1.39 -5.72
CA LYS A 117 24.77 -2.11 -6.73
C LYS A 117 24.01 -1.16 -7.68
N GLY A 118 23.79 0.08 -7.28
CA GLY A 118 23.20 1.14 -8.11
C GLY A 118 24.17 1.79 -9.08
N MET A 119 25.47 1.49 -9.02
CA MET A 119 26.51 2.09 -9.84
C MET A 119 26.66 1.47 -11.24
N SER A 120 25.64 0.78 -11.73
CA SER A 120 25.58 0.16 -13.06
C SER A 120 24.27 0.51 -13.78
N ASP A 121 24.20 0.17 -15.06
CA ASP A 121 22.95 0.16 -15.81
C ASP A 121 21.94 -0.78 -15.13
N GLN A 122 20.67 -0.39 -15.10
CA GLN A 122 19.64 -1.14 -14.37
C GLN A 122 18.31 -1.17 -15.10
N SER A 123 17.62 -2.29 -15.00
CA SER A 123 16.20 -2.37 -15.27
C SER A 123 15.39 -1.76 -14.10
N LEU A 124 14.09 -1.49 -14.33
CA LEU A 124 13.20 -1.02 -13.26
C LEU A 124 13.10 -2.07 -12.12
N ARG A 125 13.14 -3.35 -12.48
CA ARG A 125 13.15 -4.47 -11.51
C ARG A 125 14.39 -4.43 -10.62
N GLU A 126 15.56 -4.33 -11.21
CA GLU A 126 16.83 -4.24 -10.46
C GLU A 126 16.89 -2.98 -9.61
N ALA A 127 16.48 -1.84 -10.17
CA ALA A 127 16.44 -0.57 -9.46
C ALA A 127 15.50 -0.61 -8.24
N MET A 128 14.34 -1.28 -8.36
CA MET A 128 13.43 -1.48 -7.23
C MET A 128 14.07 -2.36 -6.14
N ARG A 129 14.67 -3.48 -6.54
CA ARG A 129 15.36 -4.41 -5.63
C ARG A 129 16.54 -3.76 -4.91
N ASN A 130 17.37 -3.03 -5.66
CA ASN A 130 18.57 -2.36 -5.15
C ASN A 130 18.24 -1.02 -4.49
N SER A 131 17.01 -0.55 -4.61
CA SER A 131 16.58 0.80 -4.17
C SER A 131 17.40 1.93 -4.81
N THR A 132 17.81 1.78 -6.08
CA THR A 132 18.70 2.68 -6.82
C THR A 132 18.09 4.07 -6.97
N ASN A 133 18.76 5.10 -6.46
CA ASN A 133 18.20 6.45 -6.41
C ASN A 133 18.19 7.15 -7.76
N TRP A 134 19.29 7.05 -8.56
CA TRP A 134 19.38 7.76 -9.83
C TRP A 134 18.29 7.34 -10.82
N VAL A 135 17.90 6.05 -10.85
CA VAL A 135 16.82 5.57 -11.70
C VAL A 135 15.52 6.28 -11.37
N PHE A 136 15.15 6.33 -10.09
CA PHE A 136 13.87 6.92 -9.66
C PHE A 136 13.85 8.45 -9.76
N ARG A 137 15.00 9.14 -9.61
CA ARG A 137 15.11 10.57 -9.92
C ARG A 137 14.84 10.80 -11.41
N ARG A 138 15.49 10.05 -12.29
CA ARG A 138 15.29 10.14 -13.75
C ARG A 138 13.84 9.83 -14.16
N LEU A 139 13.20 8.88 -13.49
CA LEU A 139 11.77 8.59 -13.73
C LEU A 139 10.88 9.76 -13.28
N ALA A 140 11.13 10.35 -12.12
CA ALA A 140 10.39 11.51 -11.64
C ALA A 140 10.53 12.71 -12.60
N GLU A 141 11.75 12.99 -13.09
CA GLU A 141 12.02 14.01 -14.11
C GLU A 141 11.25 13.75 -15.41
N ARG A 142 11.29 12.51 -15.93
CA ARG A 142 10.61 12.13 -17.18
C ARG A 142 9.09 12.14 -17.08
N ILE A 143 8.54 11.75 -15.93
CA ILE A 143 7.10 11.87 -15.65
C ILE A 143 6.73 13.36 -15.64
N GLY A 144 7.55 14.17 -15.03
CA GLY A 144 7.31 15.58 -14.79
C GLY A 144 6.39 15.82 -13.59
N ARG A 145 6.71 16.82 -12.79
CA ARG A 145 6.00 17.15 -11.55
C ARG A 145 4.47 17.27 -11.71
N PRO A 146 3.93 18.04 -12.66
CA PRO A 146 2.47 18.22 -12.75
C PRO A 146 1.73 16.90 -12.96
N ARG A 147 2.30 15.99 -13.76
CA ARG A 147 1.72 14.67 -14.03
C ARG A 147 1.85 13.76 -12.83
N LEU A 148 2.98 13.78 -12.14
CA LEU A 148 3.20 13.00 -10.93
C LEU A 148 2.22 13.42 -9.82
N GLU A 149 2.06 14.72 -9.58
CA GLU A 149 1.10 15.25 -8.60
C GLU A 149 -0.35 14.92 -8.96
N SER A 150 -0.70 14.93 -10.27
CA SER A 150 -2.03 14.49 -10.71
C SER A 150 -2.27 13.03 -10.34
N TRP A 151 -1.32 12.14 -10.63
CA TRP A 151 -1.45 10.74 -10.28
C TRP A 151 -1.43 10.49 -8.76
N MET A 152 -0.64 11.24 -8.00
CA MET A 152 -0.68 11.17 -6.54
C MET A 152 -2.08 11.49 -5.99
N ARG A 153 -2.75 12.51 -6.54
CA ARG A 153 -4.15 12.82 -6.17
C ARG A 153 -5.11 11.69 -6.56
N GLU A 154 -4.99 11.15 -7.79
CA GLU A 154 -5.82 10.04 -8.27
C GLU A 154 -5.71 8.81 -7.38
N ILE A 155 -4.50 8.40 -7.03
CA ILE A 155 -4.27 7.25 -6.13
C ILE A 155 -4.49 7.60 -4.65
N ARG A 156 -4.86 8.84 -4.35
CA ARG A 156 -5.07 9.38 -2.99
C ARG A 156 -3.84 9.23 -2.10
N TYR A 157 -2.66 9.49 -2.66
CA TYR A 157 -1.44 9.55 -1.86
C TYR A 157 -1.50 10.76 -0.93
N PRO A 158 -1.26 10.61 0.40
CA PRO A 158 -1.62 11.64 1.38
C PRO A 158 -0.68 12.86 1.41
N ALA A 159 0.47 12.79 0.73
CA ALA A 159 1.47 13.85 0.76
C ALA A 159 1.44 14.70 -0.53
N GLN A 160 1.90 15.93 -0.43
CA GLN A 160 2.05 16.86 -1.55
C GLN A 160 3.54 16.99 -1.90
N ALA A 161 3.88 16.93 -3.19
CA ALA A 161 5.25 17.10 -3.64
C ALA A 161 5.79 18.50 -3.30
N THR A 162 7.01 18.55 -2.75
CA THR A 162 7.75 19.78 -2.52
C THR A 162 8.49 20.23 -3.78
N LYS A 163 9.26 21.32 -3.71
CA LYS A 163 10.02 21.84 -4.86
C LYS A 163 11.29 21.04 -5.16
N GLU A 164 11.75 20.22 -4.23
CA GLU A 164 12.99 19.46 -4.33
C GLU A 164 12.90 18.29 -5.33
N GLU A 165 14.00 17.92 -5.96
CA GLU A 165 14.05 16.81 -6.93
C GLU A 165 13.74 15.46 -6.31
N ALA A 166 14.24 15.22 -5.10
CA ALA A 166 14.03 13.98 -4.35
C ALA A 166 13.14 14.22 -3.12
N PHE A 167 12.04 14.93 -3.31
CA PHE A 167 11.14 15.40 -2.24
C PHE A 167 10.62 14.28 -1.32
N TRP A 168 10.67 13.04 -1.72
CA TRP A 168 10.21 11.91 -0.91
C TRP A 168 11.11 11.55 0.29
N VAL A 169 12.22 12.25 0.49
CA VAL A 169 13.07 12.17 1.68
C VAL A 169 13.00 13.45 2.54
N GLU A 170 12.28 14.47 2.06
CA GLU A 170 12.12 15.74 2.77
C GLU A 170 11.17 15.61 3.97
N PRO A 171 11.41 16.37 5.06
CA PRO A 171 10.63 16.28 6.29
C PRO A 171 9.15 16.64 6.11
N ASP A 172 8.82 17.50 5.15
CA ASP A 172 7.45 17.96 4.90
C ASP A 172 6.65 16.99 4.00
N PHE A 173 7.32 16.07 3.32
CA PHE A 173 6.65 15.07 2.50
C PHE A 173 6.42 13.79 3.30
N VAL A 174 5.29 13.70 3.96
CA VAL A 174 5.05 12.64 4.95
C VAL A 174 3.91 11.69 4.60
N ILE A 175 4.02 10.47 5.12
CA ILE A 175 2.99 9.42 5.05
C ILE A 175 2.86 8.77 6.44
N THR A 176 1.73 8.11 6.68
CA THR A 176 1.51 7.35 7.91
C THR A 176 1.67 5.86 7.69
N PRO A 177 1.96 5.05 8.72
CA PRO A 177 1.96 3.59 8.65
C PRO A 177 0.63 3.03 8.13
N SER A 178 -0.48 3.60 8.57
CA SER A 178 -1.83 3.25 8.09
C SER A 178 -1.98 3.49 6.59
N SER A 179 -1.53 4.65 6.08
CA SER A 179 -1.58 4.98 4.65
C SER A 179 -0.65 4.09 3.80
N GLN A 180 0.50 3.68 4.34
CA GLN A 180 1.40 2.71 3.68
C GLN A 180 0.71 1.36 3.49
N VAL A 181 0.08 0.83 4.54
CA VAL A 181 -0.71 -0.41 4.47
C VAL A 181 -1.84 -0.27 3.45
N GLN A 182 -2.58 0.85 3.48
CA GLN A 182 -3.69 1.10 2.57
C GLN A 182 -3.23 1.15 1.10
N LEU A 183 -2.14 1.87 0.81
CA LEU A 183 -1.55 1.94 -0.53
C LEU A 183 -1.15 0.54 -1.02
N PHE A 184 -0.42 -0.20 -0.18
CA PHE A 184 0.09 -1.52 -0.54
C PHE A 184 -1.06 -2.52 -0.76
N SER A 185 -2.05 -2.54 0.13
CA SER A 185 -3.22 -3.41 -0.02
C SER A 185 -4.05 -3.08 -1.26
N ASN A 186 -4.24 -1.80 -1.58
CA ASN A 186 -4.93 -1.38 -2.79
C ASN A 186 -4.19 -1.79 -4.07
N LEU A 187 -2.85 -1.71 -4.09
CA LEU A 187 -2.03 -2.19 -5.19
C LEU A 187 -2.18 -3.71 -5.37
N MET A 188 -2.06 -4.47 -4.28
CA MET A 188 -2.15 -5.93 -4.32
C MET A 188 -3.52 -6.43 -4.77
N ARG A 189 -4.57 -5.70 -4.44
CA ARG A 189 -5.99 -6.03 -4.70
C ARG A 189 -6.56 -5.42 -5.97
N ASN A 190 -5.75 -4.80 -6.83
CA ASN A 190 -6.18 -4.09 -8.04
C ASN A 190 -7.23 -2.99 -7.77
N ARG A 191 -7.07 -2.20 -6.69
CA ARG A 191 -7.99 -1.14 -6.28
C ARG A 191 -7.46 0.27 -6.47
N LEU A 192 -6.24 0.42 -6.98
CA LEU A 192 -5.74 1.72 -7.42
C LEU A 192 -6.35 2.08 -8.78
N PRO A 193 -6.54 3.37 -9.08
CA PRO A 193 -7.05 3.84 -10.38
C PRO A 193 -5.97 3.79 -11.46
N LEU A 194 -5.34 2.63 -11.62
CA LEU A 194 -4.29 2.31 -12.58
C LEU A 194 -4.72 1.11 -13.42
N ASP A 195 -4.17 0.99 -14.60
CA ASP A 195 -4.40 -0.16 -15.45
C ASP A 195 -4.00 -1.45 -14.74
N LYS A 196 -4.79 -2.51 -14.94
CA LYS A 196 -4.53 -3.81 -14.29
C LYS A 196 -3.13 -4.33 -14.60
N GLU A 197 -2.69 -4.22 -15.85
CA GLU A 197 -1.35 -4.63 -16.28
C GLU A 197 -0.24 -3.83 -15.56
N VAL A 198 -0.46 -2.53 -15.34
CA VAL A 198 0.48 -1.67 -14.59
C VAL A 198 0.61 -2.15 -13.15
N MET A 199 -0.52 -2.45 -12.50
CA MET A 199 -0.49 -2.98 -11.13
C MET A 199 0.20 -4.35 -11.07
N GLU A 200 -0.03 -5.24 -12.05
CA GLU A 200 0.64 -6.53 -12.15
C GLU A 200 2.15 -6.39 -12.34
N LYS A 201 2.58 -5.52 -13.25
CA LYS A 201 4.00 -5.19 -13.45
C LYS A 201 4.63 -4.60 -12.19
N THR A 202 3.92 -3.69 -11.50
CA THR A 202 4.42 -3.09 -10.25
C THR A 202 4.56 -4.14 -9.16
N ARG A 203 3.60 -5.05 -9.00
CA ARG A 203 3.73 -6.18 -8.04
C ARG A 203 4.91 -7.07 -8.38
N SER A 204 5.11 -7.39 -9.67
CA SER A 204 6.20 -8.29 -10.09
C SER A 204 7.59 -7.80 -9.69
N ILE A 205 7.79 -6.48 -9.61
CA ILE A 205 9.08 -5.88 -9.18
C ILE A 205 9.20 -5.71 -7.66
N LEU A 206 8.12 -5.90 -6.92
CA LEU A 206 8.08 -5.88 -5.46
C LEU A 206 8.25 -7.28 -4.85
N CYS A 207 8.16 -8.33 -5.67
CA CYS A 207 8.35 -9.71 -5.22
C CYS A 207 9.81 -9.92 -4.80
N MET A 208 10.00 -10.13 -3.49
CA MET A 208 11.33 -10.31 -2.88
C MET A 208 11.72 -11.78 -2.80
N SER A 209 10.74 -12.65 -2.53
CA SER A 209 10.96 -14.08 -2.34
C SER A 209 9.67 -14.86 -2.54
N ASP A 210 9.82 -16.12 -2.96
CA ASP A 210 8.80 -17.16 -2.97
C ASP A 210 9.43 -18.40 -2.34
N THR A 211 9.08 -18.67 -1.10
CA THR A 211 9.68 -19.74 -0.28
C THR A 211 8.57 -20.58 0.33
N LEU A 212 8.59 -21.88 0.07
CA LEU A 212 7.62 -22.85 0.60
C LEU A 212 6.15 -22.43 0.35
N GLY A 213 5.86 -21.85 -0.83
CA GLY A 213 4.52 -21.37 -1.17
C GLY A 213 4.09 -20.10 -0.41
N THR A 214 5.05 -19.42 0.20
CA THR A 214 4.85 -18.13 0.85
C THR A 214 5.58 -17.04 0.07
N GLN A 215 4.83 -16.10 -0.49
CA GLN A 215 5.37 -15.01 -1.28
C GLN A 215 5.47 -13.73 -0.45
N LEU A 216 6.61 -13.10 -0.51
CA LEU A 216 6.89 -11.82 0.13
C LEU A 216 7.00 -10.73 -0.92
N TYR A 217 6.13 -9.74 -0.83
CA TYR A 217 6.20 -8.51 -1.60
C TYR A 217 6.52 -7.36 -0.64
N ALA A 218 7.62 -6.65 -0.86
CA ALA A 218 8.00 -5.63 0.10
C ALA A 218 8.87 -4.51 -0.50
N LYS A 219 8.93 -3.40 0.24
CA LYS A 219 9.85 -2.30 -0.01
C LYS A 219 10.37 -1.72 1.30
N THR A 220 11.67 -1.51 1.35
CA THR A 220 12.34 -0.77 2.42
C THR A 220 12.38 0.73 2.12
N GLY A 221 12.40 1.56 3.16
CA GLY A 221 12.74 2.97 3.11
C GLY A 221 13.75 3.33 4.19
N TRP A 222 14.61 4.32 3.92
CA TRP A 222 15.49 4.94 4.91
C TRP A 222 15.84 6.35 4.43
N CYS A 223 15.71 7.31 5.31
CA CYS A 223 16.18 8.68 5.15
C CYS A 223 16.56 9.27 6.51
N GLU A 224 17.26 10.40 6.49
CA GLU A 224 17.75 11.09 7.68
C GLU A 224 17.37 12.56 7.63
N PRO A 225 16.06 12.90 7.70
CA PRO A 225 15.63 14.28 7.72
C PRO A 225 16.03 14.92 9.06
N GLU A 226 16.67 16.10 9.00
CA GLU A 226 16.96 16.94 10.16
C GLU A 226 17.68 16.23 11.34
N GLY A 227 18.51 15.21 11.02
CA GLY A 227 19.26 14.46 12.04
C GLY A 227 18.47 13.38 12.77
N GLU A 228 17.29 13.02 12.26
CA GLU A 228 16.53 11.86 12.68
C GLU A 228 16.61 10.75 11.64
N SER A 229 16.95 9.53 12.03
CA SER A 229 16.89 8.36 11.14
C SER A 229 15.47 7.80 11.09
N VAL A 230 14.89 7.76 9.89
CA VAL A 230 13.55 7.19 9.63
C VAL A 230 13.68 5.92 8.78
N GLY A 231 13.16 4.81 9.29
CA GLY A 231 13.21 3.50 8.64
C GLY A 231 11.84 2.91 8.38
N TRP A 232 11.63 2.41 7.14
CA TRP A 232 10.40 1.76 6.73
C TRP A 232 10.63 0.32 6.24
N TYR A 233 9.69 -0.55 6.55
CA TYR A 233 9.49 -1.81 5.84
C TYR A 233 8.00 -2.03 5.65
N VAL A 234 7.56 -2.01 4.40
CA VAL A 234 6.15 -2.14 4.04
C VAL A 234 5.96 -3.27 3.04
N GLY A 235 4.86 -4.01 3.17
CA GLY A 235 4.69 -5.14 2.28
C GLY A 235 3.42 -5.95 2.50
N SER A 236 3.42 -7.10 1.83
CA SER A 236 2.43 -8.16 2.02
C SER A 236 3.11 -9.53 2.06
N LEU A 237 2.52 -10.40 2.86
CA LEU A 237 2.81 -11.83 2.88
C LEU A 237 1.61 -12.56 2.30
N VAL A 238 1.84 -13.33 1.23
CA VAL A 238 0.81 -14.15 0.57
C VAL A 238 1.15 -15.61 0.85
N THR A 239 0.25 -16.30 1.52
CA THR A 239 0.35 -17.73 1.81
C THR A 239 -0.73 -18.49 1.07
N ALA A 240 -0.68 -19.81 1.10
CA ALA A 240 -1.75 -20.65 0.53
C ALA A 240 -3.11 -20.43 1.24
N LYS A 241 -3.11 -19.89 2.46
CA LYS A 241 -4.32 -19.71 3.27
C LYS A 241 -4.88 -18.30 3.16
N ASP A 242 -4.02 -17.28 3.16
CA ASP A 242 -4.45 -15.90 3.27
C ASP A 242 -3.36 -14.92 2.82
N THR A 243 -3.75 -13.66 2.70
CA THR A 243 -2.87 -12.53 2.43
C THR A 243 -2.95 -11.56 3.61
N CYS A 244 -1.81 -11.11 4.08
CA CYS A 244 -1.75 -10.02 5.06
C CYS A 244 -0.82 -8.90 4.59
N TYR A 245 -1.01 -7.73 5.17
CA TYR A 245 -0.22 -6.53 4.89
C TYR A 245 0.45 -6.06 6.17
N PHE A 246 1.61 -5.43 6.03
CA PHE A 246 2.35 -4.90 7.16
C PHE A 246 3.02 -3.57 6.84
N ALA A 247 3.22 -2.77 7.87
CA ALA A 247 4.08 -1.61 7.85
C ALA A 247 4.83 -1.51 9.19
N THR A 248 6.15 -1.41 9.11
CA THR A 248 7.02 -1.03 10.23
C THR A 248 7.58 0.35 9.94
N CYS A 249 7.47 1.26 10.90
CA CYS A 249 8.11 2.57 10.89
C CYS A 249 8.98 2.69 12.13
N LEU A 250 10.27 2.97 11.93
CA LEU A 250 11.25 3.20 12.98
C LEU A 250 11.70 4.66 12.95
N ARG A 251 11.91 5.26 14.12
CA ARG A 251 12.46 6.61 14.28
C ARG A 251 13.53 6.59 15.35
N LEU A 252 14.68 7.15 15.03
CA LEU A 252 15.81 7.24 15.94
C LEU A 252 16.42 8.64 15.83
N GLN A 253 16.55 9.32 16.95
CA GLN A 253 17.29 10.60 17.00
C GLN A 253 18.78 10.34 16.85
N GLY A 254 19.42 11.04 15.91
CA GLY A 254 20.83 10.90 15.60
C GLY A 254 21.13 9.85 14.52
N GLU A 255 22.39 9.48 14.42
CA GLU A 255 22.89 8.51 13.45
C GLU A 255 22.45 7.09 13.81
N ALA A 256 21.90 6.39 12.82
CA ALA A 256 21.42 5.03 13.02
C ALA A 256 22.60 4.03 13.04
N PRO A 257 22.57 3.05 13.97
CA PRO A 257 23.55 1.97 13.99
C PRO A 257 23.33 1.04 12.78
N PRO A 258 24.35 0.23 12.41
CA PRO A 258 24.26 -0.68 11.25
C PRO A 258 23.05 -1.63 11.31
N GLU A 259 22.64 -2.05 12.49
CA GLU A 259 21.51 -2.95 12.73
C GLU A 259 20.15 -2.32 12.41
N PHE A 260 20.06 -1.00 12.35
CA PHE A 260 18.82 -0.27 12.03
C PHE A 260 18.20 -0.73 10.70
N ALA A 261 19.04 -1.03 9.72
CA ALA A 261 18.60 -1.57 8.44
C ALA A 261 17.87 -2.92 8.59
N GLU A 262 18.29 -3.76 9.51
CA GLU A 262 17.74 -5.10 9.75
C GLU A 262 16.52 -5.06 10.68
N TRP A 263 16.51 -4.23 11.70
CA TRP A 263 15.41 -4.12 12.67
C TRP A 263 14.06 -3.83 12.00
N ARG A 264 14.03 -3.04 10.93
CA ARG A 264 12.80 -2.77 10.16
C ARG A 264 12.11 -4.06 9.71
N ARG A 265 12.90 -5.04 9.24
CA ARG A 265 12.43 -6.34 8.76
C ARG A 265 12.14 -7.28 9.92
N THR A 266 13.07 -7.35 10.87
CA THR A 266 12.98 -8.24 12.02
C THR A 266 11.72 -8.01 12.82
N PHE A 267 11.36 -6.75 13.10
CA PHE A 267 10.16 -6.45 13.88
C PHE A 267 8.87 -6.81 13.10
N ALA A 268 8.83 -6.56 11.79
CA ALA A 268 7.70 -7.00 10.97
C ALA A 268 7.54 -8.53 11.01
N PHE A 269 8.61 -9.28 10.80
CA PHE A 269 8.54 -10.74 10.77
C PHE A 269 8.28 -11.34 12.15
N ARG A 270 8.83 -10.75 13.22
CA ARG A 270 8.54 -11.14 14.59
C ARG A 270 7.05 -10.99 14.89
N ALA A 271 6.45 -9.84 14.56
CA ALA A 271 5.03 -9.60 14.72
C ALA A 271 4.17 -10.58 13.91
N LEU A 272 4.49 -10.79 12.62
CA LEU A 272 3.77 -11.73 11.74
C LEU A 272 3.82 -13.18 12.27
N LYS A 273 4.96 -13.62 12.81
CA LYS A 273 5.12 -14.94 13.44
C LYS A 273 4.34 -15.06 14.73
N GLU A 274 4.34 -14.02 15.57
CA GLU A 274 3.67 -14.01 16.87
C GLU A 274 2.15 -14.11 16.74
N VAL A 275 1.55 -13.40 15.77
CA VAL A 275 0.10 -13.52 15.49
C VAL A 275 -0.25 -14.73 14.61
N GLY A 276 0.72 -15.55 14.23
CA GLY A 276 0.49 -16.78 13.45
C GLY A 276 0.20 -16.55 11.96
N TRP A 277 0.48 -15.35 11.44
CA TRP A 277 0.26 -15.04 10.01
C TRP A 277 1.45 -15.41 9.12
N MET A 278 2.62 -15.58 9.70
CA MET A 278 3.81 -16.10 9.03
C MET A 278 4.14 -17.49 9.58
N PRO A 279 4.32 -18.53 8.72
CA PRO A 279 4.76 -19.85 9.17
C PRO A 279 6.10 -19.76 9.90
N LYS A 280 6.27 -20.57 10.97
CA LYS A 280 7.47 -20.50 11.82
C LYS A 280 8.74 -20.97 11.11
N ASP A 281 8.59 -21.86 10.14
CA ASP A 281 9.63 -22.47 9.30
C ASP A 281 10.04 -21.60 8.10
N VAL A 282 9.26 -20.54 7.80
CA VAL A 282 9.61 -19.58 6.75
C VAL A 282 10.55 -18.51 7.30
N ASN A 283 11.68 -18.31 6.61
CA ASN A 283 12.62 -17.22 6.84
C ASN A 283 12.98 -16.57 5.49
N PHE A 284 13.02 -15.24 5.48
CA PHE A 284 13.34 -14.42 4.30
C PHE A 284 14.60 -13.59 4.50
#